data_73147127420561b6be037b9463f2fa21
#
_entry.id   73147127420561b6be037b9463f2fa21
#
_cell.length_a   1.000
_cell.length_b   1.000
_cell.length_c   1.000
_cell.angle_alpha   90.00
_cell.angle_beta   90.00
_cell.angle_gamma   90.00
#
_symmetry.space_group_name_H-M   'P 1'
#
loop_
_entity.id
_entity.type
_entity.pdbx_description
1 polymer ?
#
loop_
_entity_poly.entity_id
_entity_poly.type
_entity_poly.pdbx_seq_one_letter_code
_entity_poly.pdbx_strand_id
1 'polypeptide(L)'
;MKLKQAQAGTFESSDILILVEPVADGTGRLIELKSPVIQQFGDSIKKEINMVLDEYHVNNVRLICNDKGALSATIAARTETAIRRAMGIQEGTL
;
A
#
# COMPACT_ATOMS: atom_id res chain seq x y z
N MET A 1 -8.30 -12.62 9.44
CA MET A 1 -8.25 -12.76 7.98
C MET A 1 -6.82 -12.94 7.52
N LYS A 2 -6.59 -13.91 6.66
CA LYS A 2 -5.25 -14.20 6.18
C LYS A 2 -5.02 -13.50 4.84
N LEU A 3 -4.04 -12.60 4.79
CA LEU A 3 -3.67 -11.93 3.57
C LEU A 3 -2.80 -12.83 2.70
N LYS A 4 -2.91 -12.64 1.39
CA LYS A 4 -2.02 -13.24 0.41
C LYS A 4 -1.04 -12.19 -0.08
N GLN A 5 0.05 -12.62 -0.69
CA GLN A 5 0.95 -11.73 -1.36
C GLN A 5 0.24 -11.12 -2.57
N ALA A 6 0.35 -9.81 -2.74
CA ALA A 6 -0.33 -9.10 -3.82
C ALA A 6 0.39 -7.81 -4.16
N GLN A 7 0.03 -7.19 -5.27
CA GLN A 7 0.62 -5.92 -5.66
C GLN A 7 -0.34 -5.11 -6.51
N ALA A 8 -0.07 -3.80 -6.57
CA ALA A 8 -0.77 -2.87 -7.45
C ALA A 8 0.14 -1.71 -7.78
N GLY A 9 -0.10 -1.05 -8.90
CA GLY A 9 0.67 0.10 -9.33
C GLY A 9 1.81 -0.25 -10.27
N THR A 10 2.62 0.75 -10.59
CA THR A 10 3.74 0.61 -11.52
C THR A 10 4.95 1.40 -11.05
N PHE A 11 6.07 1.25 -11.78
CA PHE A 11 7.28 2.07 -11.58
C PHE A 11 7.28 3.34 -12.41
N GLU A 12 6.20 3.63 -13.12
CA GLU A 12 6.15 4.80 -14.00
C GLU A 12 6.07 6.10 -13.20
N SER A 13 6.45 7.21 -13.85
CA SER A 13 6.35 8.55 -13.27
C SER A 13 4.92 8.81 -12.80
N SER A 14 4.81 9.48 -11.68
CA SER A 14 3.53 9.87 -11.06
C SER A 14 2.68 8.70 -10.60
N ASP A 15 3.27 7.51 -10.45
CA ASP A 15 2.60 6.35 -9.91
C ASP A 15 3.31 5.86 -8.65
N ILE A 16 2.75 4.85 -8.02
CA ILE A 16 3.34 4.18 -6.87
C ILE A 16 3.10 2.67 -7.01
N LEU A 17 4.12 1.89 -6.74
CA LEU A 17 4.00 0.43 -6.70
C LEU A 17 3.89 -0.01 -5.25
N ILE A 18 2.84 -0.75 -4.93
CA ILE A 18 2.59 -1.26 -3.59
C ILE A 18 2.66 -2.78 -3.64
N LEU A 19 3.58 -3.35 -2.88
CA LEU A 19 3.68 -4.80 -2.68
C LEU A 19 3.17 -5.12 -1.28
N VAL A 20 2.27 -6.09 -1.18
CA VAL A 20 1.69 -6.55 0.09
C VAL A 20 2.26 -7.91 0.42
N GLU A 21 2.78 -8.06 1.61
CA GLU A 21 3.28 -9.34 2.12
C GLU A 21 2.59 -9.69 3.42
N PRO A 22 2.12 -10.94 3.58
CA PRO A 22 1.55 -11.39 4.85
C PRO A 22 2.63 -11.49 5.92
N VAL A 23 2.25 -11.24 7.16
CA VAL A 23 3.12 -11.40 8.33
C VAL A 23 2.32 -12.10 9.42
N ALA A 24 3.02 -12.60 10.44
CA ALA A 24 2.37 -13.24 11.57
C ALA A 24 1.50 -12.25 12.35
N ASP A 25 0.44 -12.74 12.96
CA ASP A 25 -0.41 -11.95 13.84
C ASP A 25 0.44 -11.34 14.96
N GLY A 26 0.17 -10.09 15.29
CA GLY A 26 0.91 -9.38 16.31
C GLY A 26 2.15 -8.67 15.81
N THR A 27 2.50 -8.83 14.53
CA THR A 27 3.66 -8.15 13.95
C THR A 27 3.45 -6.64 13.81
N GLY A 28 2.20 -6.23 13.56
CA GLY A 28 1.89 -4.83 13.28
C GLY A 28 2.10 -4.48 11.81
N ARG A 29 2.15 -3.19 11.55
CA ARG A 29 2.33 -2.68 10.19
C ARG A 29 3.78 -2.32 9.94
N LEU A 30 4.39 -2.94 8.94
CA LEU A 30 5.75 -2.66 8.51
C LEU A 30 5.67 -2.00 7.13
N ILE A 31 5.83 -0.68 7.09
CA ILE A 31 5.71 0.08 5.85
C ILE A 31 7.10 0.57 5.44
N GLU A 32 7.63 -0.01 4.37
CA GLU A 32 8.89 0.40 3.77
C GLU A 32 8.59 1.29 2.58
N LEU A 33 9.05 2.52 2.63
CA LEU A 33 8.75 3.50 1.60
C LEU A 33 10.03 4.02 0.97
N LYS A 34 10.07 3.98 -0.36
CA LYS A 34 11.07 4.69 -1.16
C LYS A 34 10.35 5.73 -1.99
N SER A 35 10.86 6.95 -1.97
CA SER A 35 10.26 8.05 -2.71
C SER A 35 11.29 9.13 -2.97
N PRO A 36 11.27 9.77 -4.15
CA PRO A 36 12.16 10.90 -4.43
C PRO A 36 11.86 12.13 -3.57
N VAL A 37 10.69 12.14 -2.91
CA VAL A 37 10.26 13.25 -2.06
C VAL A 37 10.06 12.82 -0.60
N ILE A 38 10.76 11.77 -0.19
CA ILE A 38 10.56 11.16 1.12
C ILE A 38 10.77 12.13 2.28
N GLN A 39 11.74 13.03 2.18
CA GLN A 39 12.02 13.98 3.25
C GLN A 39 10.91 14.99 3.46
N GLN A 40 10.25 15.40 2.37
CA GLN A 40 9.17 16.38 2.43
C GLN A 40 7.81 15.74 2.66
N PHE A 41 7.56 14.61 2.03
CA PHE A 41 6.22 14.02 1.98
C PHE A 41 6.14 12.58 2.49
N GLY A 42 7.24 12.02 3.01
CA GLY A 42 7.24 10.63 3.49
C GLY A 42 6.16 10.35 4.53
N ASP A 43 6.01 11.23 5.51
CA ASP A 43 5.01 11.06 6.56
C ASP A 43 3.60 11.17 6.00
N SER A 44 3.39 12.09 5.07
CA SER A 44 2.12 12.29 4.38
C SER A 44 1.72 11.04 3.59
N ILE A 45 2.67 10.47 2.86
CA ILE A 45 2.45 9.27 2.06
C ILE A 45 2.07 8.10 2.97
N LYS A 46 2.82 7.91 4.06
CA LYS A 46 2.53 6.83 5.03
C LYS A 46 1.18 7.02 5.69
N LYS A 47 0.81 8.26 5.97
CA LYS A 47 -0.50 8.57 6.54
C LYS A 47 -1.61 8.14 5.59
N GLU A 48 -1.47 8.45 4.31
CA GLU A 48 -2.43 8.06 3.28
C GLU A 48 -2.59 6.54 3.23
N ILE A 49 -1.47 5.82 3.27
CA ILE A 49 -1.45 4.35 3.26
C ILE A 49 -2.13 3.82 4.53
N ASN A 50 -1.80 4.36 5.69
CA ASN A 50 -2.39 3.91 6.95
C ASN A 50 -3.89 4.15 7.03
N MET A 51 -4.39 5.22 6.41
CA MET A 51 -5.83 5.48 6.35
C MET A 51 -6.56 4.37 5.61
N VAL A 52 -5.97 3.87 4.52
CA VAL A 52 -6.56 2.74 3.77
C VAL A 52 -6.51 1.47 4.62
N LEU A 53 -5.38 1.21 5.28
CA LEU A 53 -5.25 0.03 6.14
C LEU A 53 -6.27 0.07 7.29
N ASP A 54 -6.52 1.25 7.86
CA ASP A 54 -7.54 1.44 8.89
C ASP A 54 -8.93 1.09 8.35
N GLU A 55 -9.24 1.58 7.17
CA GLU A 55 -10.53 1.35 6.52
C GLU A 55 -10.81 -0.14 6.31
N TYR A 56 -9.78 -0.90 5.96
CA TYR A 56 -9.90 -2.35 5.75
C TYR A 56 -9.57 -3.18 6.99
N HIS A 57 -9.33 -2.52 8.13
CA HIS A 57 -9.02 -3.20 9.40
C HIS A 57 -7.80 -4.13 9.30
N VAL A 58 -6.79 -3.71 8.55
CA VAL A 58 -5.56 -4.47 8.36
C VAL A 58 -4.54 -4.01 9.40
N ASN A 59 -4.26 -4.86 10.38
CA ASN A 59 -3.38 -4.51 11.50
C ASN A 59 -2.01 -5.18 11.43
N ASN A 60 -1.87 -6.25 10.65
CA ASN A 60 -0.62 -6.99 10.52
C ASN A 60 -0.31 -7.19 9.05
N VAL A 61 0.68 -6.46 8.55
CA VAL A 61 1.01 -6.48 7.13
C VAL A 61 2.38 -5.86 6.92
N ARG A 62 3.08 -6.33 5.90
CA ARG A 62 4.28 -5.66 5.40
C ARG A 62 3.96 -5.07 4.04
N LEU A 63 4.19 -3.78 3.89
CA LEU A 63 4.04 -3.10 2.62
C LEU A 63 5.40 -2.60 2.15
N ILE A 64 5.72 -2.89 0.91
CA ILE A 64 6.91 -2.35 0.25
C ILE A 64 6.39 -1.40 -0.82
N CYS A 65 6.65 -0.11 -0.62
CA CYS A 65 6.07 0.95 -1.43
C CYS A 65 7.17 1.69 -2.17
N ASN A 66 7.05 1.77 -3.49
CA ASN A 66 8.01 2.48 -4.32
C ASN A 66 7.27 3.60 -5.03
N ASP A 67 7.38 4.81 -4.48
CA ASP A 67 6.70 5.99 -4.99
C ASP A 67 7.53 6.70 -6.05
N LYS A 68 6.89 7.09 -7.13
CA LYS A 68 7.49 7.86 -8.23
C LYS A 68 6.79 9.19 -8.41
N GLY A 69 6.34 9.80 -7.31
CA GLY A 69 5.68 11.09 -7.33
C GLY A 69 4.18 11.02 -7.50
N ALA A 70 3.54 9.99 -6.97
CA ALA A 70 2.10 9.83 -7.07
C ALA A 70 1.35 10.90 -6.27
N LEU A 71 0.18 11.27 -6.76
CA LEU A 71 -0.75 12.14 -6.04
C LEU A 71 -1.43 11.33 -4.92
N SER A 72 -1.96 12.03 -3.92
CA SER A 72 -2.65 11.38 -2.79
C SER A 72 -3.73 10.40 -3.24
N ALA A 73 -4.54 10.79 -4.20
CA ALA A 73 -5.62 9.94 -4.70
C ALA A 73 -5.07 8.65 -5.33
N THR A 74 -3.94 8.74 -6.02
CA THR A 74 -3.30 7.58 -6.63
C THR A 74 -2.71 6.67 -5.57
N ILE A 75 -2.09 7.23 -4.54
CA ILE A 75 -1.54 6.45 -3.42
C ILE A 75 -2.66 5.66 -2.75
N ALA A 76 -3.76 6.31 -2.43
CA ALA A 76 -4.91 5.67 -1.81
C ALA A 76 -5.49 4.58 -2.70
N ALA A 77 -5.68 4.86 -3.98
CA ALA A 77 -6.26 3.91 -4.93
C ALA A 77 -5.38 2.67 -5.11
N ARG A 78 -4.06 2.85 -5.23
CA ARG A 78 -3.13 1.72 -5.40
C ARG A 78 -3.06 0.88 -4.13
N THR A 79 -3.04 1.53 -2.97
CA THR A 79 -3.02 0.82 -1.69
C THR A 79 -4.30 0.00 -1.52
N GLU A 80 -5.45 0.60 -1.80
CA GLU A 80 -6.73 -0.09 -1.73
C GLU A 80 -6.75 -1.30 -2.66
N THR A 81 -6.35 -1.13 -3.91
CA THR A 81 -6.32 -2.22 -4.88
C THR A 81 -5.41 -3.35 -4.41
N ALA A 82 -4.21 -3.02 -3.92
CA ALA A 82 -3.27 -4.03 -3.43
C ALA A 82 -3.84 -4.81 -2.24
N ILE A 83 -4.46 -4.11 -1.29
CA ILE A 83 -5.07 -4.75 -0.13
C ILE A 83 -6.25 -5.63 -0.53
N ARG A 84 -7.12 -5.15 -1.42
CA ARG A 84 -8.26 -5.94 -1.90
C ARG A 84 -7.78 -7.22 -2.60
N ARG A 85 -6.74 -7.13 -3.41
CA ARG A 85 -6.14 -8.30 -4.05
C ARG A 85 -5.57 -9.26 -3.01
N ALA A 86 -4.89 -8.73 -2.00
CA ALA A 86 -4.33 -9.54 -0.91
C ALA A 86 -5.42 -10.25 -0.10
N MET A 87 -6.59 -9.64 0.01
CA MET A 87 -7.75 -10.23 0.67
C MET A 87 -8.51 -11.22 -0.20
N GLY A 88 -8.13 -11.35 -1.46
CA GLY A 88 -8.84 -12.20 -2.41
C GLY A 88 -10.12 -11.60 -2.96
N ILE A 89 -10.32 -10.30 -2.79
CA ILE A 89 -11.48 -9.61 -3.32
C ILE A 89 -11.13 -9.12 -4.72
N GLN A 90 -11.75 -9.71 -5.72
CA GLN A 90 -11.56 -9.32 -7.11
C GLN A 90 -12.86 -8.77 -7.65
N GLU A 91 -12.94 -7.48 -7.74
CA GLU A 91 -14.10 -6.84 -8.34
C GLU A 91 -13.72 -6.26 -9.68
N GLY A 92 -13.78 -7.11 -10.68
CA GLY A 92 -13.90 -6.71 -12.07
C GLY A 92 -12.94 -5.69 -12.62
N THR A 93 -11.86 -5.37 -11.98
CA THR A 93 -10.91 -4.43 -12.54
C THR A 93 -9.49 -4.86 -12.35
N LEU A 94 -8.70 -4.28 -13.11
CA LEU A 94 -7.27 -4.46 -13.24
C LEU A 94 -6.52 -4.56 -11.94
#